data_b81ec80f3e5623df69ea836df1aab511
#
_entry.id   b81ec80f3e5623df69ea836df1aab511
#
_cell.length_a   1.000
_cell.length_b   1.000
_cell.length_c   1.000
_cell.angle_alpha   90.00
_cell.angle_beta   90.00
_cell.angle_gamma   90.00
#
_symmetry.space_group_name_H-M   'P 1'
#
loop_
_entity.id
_entity.type
_entity.pdbx_description
1 polymer ?
#
loop_
_entity_poly.entity_id
_entity_poly.type
_entity_poly.pdbx_seq_one_letter_code
_entity_poly.pdbx_strand_id
1 'polypeptide(L)'
;MNPFFQQHVSKAILRAESLKLSSSAKTTGLDGRRLGTRTGNALEFAEYRDYHPGDDIRRLDWRVFARSERFMVKMFSEEIDPRCDIIIDQSASMGIHDEKAAAALSVAALLAIAAQNAGFSLAVWHAADVWEKEPAPFAPLDWRNTDFNAAISPGSTIAAVPATFHKRGLRIVISDLLWPEEPARFLRPLTDGALRTFAIQLLHEDDLSPSQDFFTTLQDAESAEERNLLLDDATVAAYKQRLATHLSLWERACNDFAVTLIRLNPAELLRSWDISPLSALIS
;
A
#
# COMPACT_ATOMS: atom_id res chain seq x y z
N MET A 1 -19.24 3.90 -10.61
CA MET A 1 -17.95 4.18 -11.34
C MET A 1 -18.28 4.75 -12.72
N ASN A 2 -17.65 5.85 -13.14
CA ASN A 2 -17.89 6.44 -14.45
C ASN A 2 -17.29 5.60 -15.60
N PRO A 3 -17.74 5.75 -16.88
CA PRO A 3 -17.28 4.92 -17.99
C PRO A 3 -15.77 5.00 -18.26
N PHE A 4 -15.14 6.16 -18.03
CA PHE A 4 -13.71 6.34 -18.20
C PHE A 4 -12.93 5.48 -17.19
N PHE A 5 -13.32 5.50 -15.92
CA PHE A 5 -12.71 4.64 -14.90
C PHE A 5 -12.94 3.16 -15.18
N GLN A 6 -14.17 2.78 -15.58
CA GLN A 6 -14.48 1.38 -15.92
C GLN A 6 -13.58 0.83 -17.02
N GLN A 7 -13.33 1.62 -18.07
CA GLN A 7 -12.45 1.23 -19.16
C GLN A 7 -11.03 0.91 -18.68
N HIS A 8 -10.47 1.78 -17.83
CA HIS A 8 -9.09 1.62 -17.36
C HIS A 8 -8.97 0.51 -16.30
N VAL A 9 -9.94 0.38 -15.41
CA VAL A 9 -10.00 -0.70 -14.43
C VAL A 9 -10.15 -2.06 -15.13
N SER A 10 -10.97 -2.16 -16.19
CA SER A 10 -11.10 -3.39 -16.98
C SER A 10 -9.77 -3.81 -17.63
N LYS A 11 -9.00 -2.84 -18.17
CA LYS A 11 -7.67 -3.11 -18.70
C LYS A 11 -6.69 -3.58 -17.60
N ALA A 12 -6.78 -3.00 -16.41
CA ALA A 12 -5.97 -3.39 -15.26
C ALA A 12 -6.25 -4.84 -14.85
N ILE A 13 -7.51 -5.23 -14.78
CA ILE A 13 -7.94 -6.61 -14.44
C ILE A 13 -7.37 -7.61 -15.44
N LEU A 14 -7.53 -7.35 -16.75
CA LEU A 14 -7.00 -8.23 -17.79
C LEU A 14 -5.47 -8.41 -17.70
N ARG A 15 -4.74 -7.32 -17.40
CA ARG A 15 -3.29 -7.40 -17.23
C ARG A 15 -2.88 -8.11 -15.96
N ALA A 16 -3.70 -8.08 -14.92
CA ALA A 16 -3.42 -8.72 -13.65
C ALA A 16 -3.67 -10.22 -13.62
N GLU A 17 -4.33 -10.81 -14.64
CA GLU A 17 -4.70 -12.24 -14.66
C GLU A 17 -3.50 -13.18 -14.45
N SER A 18 -2.34 -12.84 -15.02
CA SER A 18 -1.11 -13.62 -14.89
C SER A 18 -0.15 -13.12 -13.80
N LEU A 19 -0.45 -11.98 -13.17
CA LEU A 19 0.42 -11.37 -12.17
C LEU A 19 0.14 -11.94 -10.78
N LYS A 20 1.20 -11.98 -9.97
CA LYS A 20 1.11 -12.35 -8.56
C LYS A 20 1.84 -11.30 -7.72
N LEU A 21 1.33 -11.01 -6.54
CA LEU A 21 2.13 -10.26 -5.57
C LEU A 21 3.38 -11.05 -5.20
N SER A 22 4.51 -10.36 -5.17
CA SER A 22 5.81 -10.97 -4.91
C SER A 22 5.83 -11.72 -3.58
N SER A 23 6.25 -12.98 -3.63
CA SER A 23 6.35 -13.87 -2.47
C SER A 23 7.44 -13.47 -1.46
N SER A 24 8.27 -12.47 -1.76
CA SER A 24 9.17 -11.90 -0.75
C SER A 24 8.42 -11.27 0.44
N ALA A 25 7.09 -11.11 0.30
CA ALA A 25 6.18 -10.87 1.43
C ALA A 25 5.83 -12.16 2.23
N LYS A 26 6.13 -13.33 1.69
CA LYS A 26 6.06 -14.61 2.43
C LYS A 26 7.37 -14.77 3.19
N THR A 27 7.47 -14.14 4.34
CA THR A 27 8.55 -14.48 5.27
C THR A 27 8.29 -15.88 5.78
N THR A 28 9.04 -16.84 5.29
CA THR A 28 9.31 -18.08 6.02
C THR A 28 9.87 -17.64 7.36
N GLY A 29 9.08 -17.84 8.40
CA GLY A 29 9.48 -17.55 9.79
C GLY A 29 10.59 -18.53 10.24
N LEU A 30 11.78 -18.39 9.68
CA LEU A 30 13.02 -19.03 10.12
C LEU A 30 13.68 -18.25 11.24
N ASP A 31 12.91 -17.50 12.02
CA ASP A 31 13.44 -16.88 13.23
C ASP A 31 13.08 -17.75 14.44
N GLY A 32 13.98 -18.68 14.73
CA GLY A 32 13.89 -19.64 15.85
C GLY A 32 13.91 -19.02 17.25
N ARG A 33 13.59 -17.74 17.42
CA ARG A 33 13.74 -17.04 18.71
C ARG A 33 12.49 -16.48 19.36
N ARG A 34 11.31 -16.49 18.73
CA ARG A 34 10.07 -16.04 19.41
C ARG A 34 8.83 -16.82 18.97
N LEU A 35 8.68 -18.00 19.51
CA LEU A 35 7.38 -18.67 19.55
C LEU A 35 6.63 -18.21 20.78
N GLY A 36 5.85 -17.16 20.61
CA GLY A 36 4.79 -16.83 21.58
C GLY A 36 3.71 -17.91 21.49
N THR A 37 3.40 -18.52 22.61
CA THR A 37 2.25 -19.40 22.85
C THR A 37 0.98 -18.68 22.39
N ARG A 38 0.45 -19.01 21.21
CA ARG A 38 -0.92 -18.70 20.81
C ARG A 38 -1.61 -19.98 20.36
N THR A 39 -2.60 -20.36 21.12
CA THR A 39 -3.60 -21.39 20.83
C THR A 39 -4.37 -20.97 19.58
N GLY A 40 -4.33 -21.77 18.50
CA GLY A 40 -5.31 -21.64 17.43
C GLY A 40 -4.88 -21.85 15.98
N ASN A 41 -3.58 -21.86 15.64
CA ASN A 41 -3.17 -22.18 14.26
C ASN A 41 -2.50 -23.55 14.22
N ALA A 42 -2.88 -24.36 13.24
CA ALA A 42 -2.26 -25.64 12.98
C ALA A 42 -0.77 -25.41 12.67
N LEU A 43 0.09 -25.84 13.59
CA LEU A 43 1.52 -25.91 13.35
C LEU A 43 1.77 -27.14 12.47
N GLU A 44 2.13 -26.92 11.22
CA GLU A 44 2.56 -28.01 10.36
C GLU A 44 4.02 -28.37 10.65
N PHE A 45 4.29 -29.68 10.73
CA PHE A 45 5.66 -30.17 10.84
C PHE A 45 6.44 -29.78 9.58
N ALA A 46 7.52 -29.02 9.75
CA ALA A 46 8.37 -28.61 8.63
C ALA A 46 9.54 -29.56 8.41
N GLU A 47 10.40 -29.71 9.42
CA GLU A 47 11.63 -30.52 9.31
C GLU A 47 12.17 -30.89 10.69
N TYR A 48 13.18 -31.77 10.71
CA TYR A 48 14.01 -32.05 11.87
C TYR A 48 15.33 -31.28 11.77
N ARG A 49 15.75 -30.69 12.87
CA ARG A 49 17.08 -30.08 13.03
C ARG A 49 17.84 -30.76 14.19
N ASP A 50 19.15 -30.85 14.08
CA ASP A 50 19.98 -31.31 15.21
C ASP A 50 19.82 -30.36 16.39
N TYR A 51 19.75 -30.93 17.59
CA TYR A 51 19.65 -30.20 18.83
C TYR A 51 20.93 -29.41 19.13
N HIS A 52 20.78 -28.16 19.55
CA HIS A 52 21.87 -27.35 20.06
C HIS A 52 21.60 -26.95 21.51
N PRO A 53 22.65 -26.84 22.35
CA PRO A 53 22.47 -26.37 23.72
C PRO A 53 21.74 -25.03 23.78
N GLY A 54 20.59 -25.00 24.50
CA GLY A 54 19.70 -23.85 24.59
C GLY A 54 18.37 -24.01 23.83
N ASP A 55 18.22 -25.08 23.06
CA ASP A 55 16.93 -25.41 22.43
C ASP A 55 15.94 -25.94 23.51
N ASP A 56 14.65 -25.72 23.28
CA ASP A 56 13.58 -26.20 24.14
C ASP A 56 13.48 -27.74 24.07
N ILE A 57 13.82 -28.41 25.16
CA ILE A 57 13.81 -29.88 25.32
C ILE A 57 12.42 -30.48 25.03
N ARG A 58 11.32 -29.71 25.20
CA ARG A 58 9.96 -30.17 24.90
C ARG A 58 9.71 -30.44 23.41
N ARG A 59 10.58 -29.93 22.53
CA ARG A 59 10.52 -30.12 21.09
C ARG A 59 11.39 -31.25 20.59
N LEU A 60 12.14 -31.92 21.48
CA LEU A 60 12.90 -33.11 21.10
C LEU A 60 11.95 -34.23 20.69
N ASP A 61 12.27 -34.88 19.56
CA ASP A 61 11.58 -36.10 19.17
C ASP A 61 12.25 -37.33 19.79
N TRP A 62 11.71 -37.77 20.91
CA TRP A 62 12.19 -38.94 21.62
C TRP A 62 12.07 -40.24 20.81
N ARG A 63 11.19 -40.29 19.81
CA ARG A 63 11.06 -41.45 18.90
C ARG A 63 12.21 -41.52 17.93
N VAL A 64 12.65 -40.38 17.42
CA VAL A 64 13.83 -40.27 16.56
C VAL A 64 15.07 -40.63 17.36
N PHE A 65 15.22 -40.10 18.58
CA PHE A 65 16.32 -40.42 19.46
C PHE A 65 16.40 -41.92 19.74
N ALA A 66 15.29 -42.59 20.05
CA ALA A 66 15.25 -44.01 20.30
C ALA A 66 15.68 -44.92 19.13
N ARG A 67 15.62 -44.38 17.90
CA ARG A 67 15.97 -45.13 16.67
C ARG A 67 17.37 -44.78 16.11
N SER A 68 17.82 -43.57 16.33
CA SER A 68 19.04 -43.05 15.68
C SER A 68 20.10 -42.56 16.66
N GLU A 69 19.79 -42.55 17.95
CA GLU A 69 20.63 -41.97 19.03
C GLU A 69 21.01 -40.50 18.81
N ARG A 70 20.32 -39.82 17.89
CA ARG A 70 20.54 -38.39 17.60
C ARG A 70 19.44 -37.55 18.23
N PHE A 71 19.85 -36.47 18.91
CA PHE A 71 18.90 -35.48 19.42
C PHE A 71 18.42 -34.57 18.29
N MET A 72 17.18 -34.75 17.89
CA MET A 72 16.53 -33.96 16.82
C MET A 72 15.38 -33.14 17.39
N VAL A 73 15.35 -31.87 17.02
CA VAL A 73 14.28 -30.92 17.38
C VAL A 73 13.30 -30.84 16.24
N LYS A 74 12.00 -30.98 16.55
CA LYS A 74 10.92 -30.74 15.59
C LYS A 74 10.82 -29.26 15.31
N MET A 75 11.02 -28.87 14.06
CA MET A 75 10.71 -27.54 13.56
C MET A 75 9.30 -27.55 13.01
N PHE A 76 8.52 -26.57 13.41
CA PHE A 76 7.18 -26.36 12.89
C PHE A 76 7.15 -25.08 12.07
N SER A 77 6.53 -25.10 10.90
CA SER A 77 6.15 -23.90 10.18
C SER A 77 4.77 -23.46 10.64
N GLU A 78 4.64 -22.20 11.00
CA GLU A 78 3.34 -21.57 11.13
C GLU A 78 2.88 -21.23 9.71
N GLU A 79 1.81 -21.83 9.23
CA GLU A 79 1.18 -21.38 7.99
C GLU A 79 0.57 -20.01 8.25
N ILE A 80 1.29 -18.97 7.86
CA ILE A 80 0.83 -17.59 7.97
C ILE A 80 0.03 -17.31 6.70
N ASP A 81 -1.28 -17.20 6.80
CA ASP A 81 -2.09 -16.66 5.72
C ASP A 81 -1.55 -15.28 5.33
N PRO A 82 -1.01 -15.13 4.12
CA PRO A 82 -0.49 -13.85 3.70
C PRO A 82 -1.64 -12.85 3.61
N ARG A 83 -1.45 -11.64 4.14
CA ARG A 83 -2.48 -10.60 4.23
C ARG A 83 -2.03 -9.33 3.53
N CYS A 84 -2.96 -8.68 2.83
CA CYS A 84 -2.71 -7.46 2.11
C CYS A 84 -3.82 -6.44 2.38
N ASP A 85 -3.43 -5.23 2.79
CA ASP A 85 -4.30 -4.06 2.89
C ASP A 85 -3.92 -3.08 1.77
N ILE A 86 -4.83 -2.81 0.85
CA ILE A 86 -4.70 -1.79 -0.20
C ILE A 86 -5.52 -0.58 0.24
N ILE A 87 -4.90 0.60 0.28
CA ILE A 87 -5.50 1.84 0.75
C ILE A 87 -5.51 2.82 -0.41
N ILE A 88 -6.70 3.25 -0.82
CA ILE A 88 -6.91 4.20 -1.90
C ILE A 88 -7.27 5.55 -1.28
N ASP A 89 -6.45 6.54 -1.51
CA ASP A 89 -6.71 7.92 -1.14
C ASP A 89 -7.87 8.47 -1.97
N GLN A 90 -8.90 8.96 -1.28
CA GLN A 90 -10.12 9.54 -1.87
C GLN A 90 -10.16 11.06 -1.70
N SER A 91 -9.05 11.70 -1.33
CA SER A 91 -9.00 13.17 -1.20
C SER A 91 -9.36 13.85 -2.52
N ALA A 92 -9.90 15.06 -2.42
CA ALA A 92 -10.34 15.82 -3.58
C ALA A 92 -9.17 16.12 -4.54
N SER A 93 -7.93 16.25 -4.03
CA SER A 93 -6.73 16.42 -4.86
C SER A 93 -6.48 15.25 -5.82
N MET A 94 -6.87 14.04 -5.43
CA MET A 94 -6.80 12.85 -6.29
C MET A 94 -7.86 12.86 -7.41
N GLY A 95 -8.92 13.65 -7.24
CA GLY A 95 -10.04 13.81 -8.21
C GLY A 95 -9.89 14.97 -9.17
N ILE A 96 -8.86 15.84 -9.02
CA ILE A 96 -8.68 17.02 -9.89
C ILE A 96 -8.52 16.61 -11.37
N HIS A 97 -7.81 15.52 -11.62
CA HIS A 97 -7.61 14.95 -12.95
C HIS A 97 -8.19 13.55 -13.03
N ASP A 98 -9.05 13.31 -14.01
CA ASP A 98 -9.64 11.99 -14.24
C ASP A 98 -8.59 10.89 -14.40
N GLU A 99 -7.43 11.21 -15.01
CA GLU A 99 -6.32 10.29 -15.16
C GLU A 99 -5.73 9.87 -13.80
N LYS A 100 -5.63 10.79 -12.85
CA LYS A 100 -5.10 10.48 -11.51
C LYS A 100 -6.03 9.51 -10.78
N ALA A 101 -7.33 9.82 -10.76
CA ALA A 101 -8.35 8.96 -10.17
C ALA A 101 -8.44 7.58 -10.85
N ALA A 102 -8.45 7.56 -12.20
CA ALA A 102 -8.47 6.33 -12.98
C ALA A 102 -7.21 5.47 -12.74
N ALA A 103 -6.04 6.09 -12.65
CA ALA A 103 -4.79 5.40 -12.35
C ALA A 103 -4.80 4.80 -10.93
N ALA A 104 -5.30 5.53 -9.94
CA ALA A 104 -5.42 5.04 -8.57
C ALA A 104 -6.29 3.78 -8.50
N LEU A 105 -7.49 3.82 -9.09
CA LEU A 105 -8.40 2.67 -9.15
C LEU A 105 -7.80 1.52 -9.96
N SER A 106 -7.13 1.81 -11.07
CA SER A 106 -6.51 0.79 -11.93
C SER A 106 -5.35 0.07 -11.26
N VAL A 107 -4.47 0.82 -10.59
CA VAL A 107 -3.36 0.24 -9.82
C VAL A 107 -3.89 -0.57 -8.64
N ALA A 108 -4.89 -0.07 -7.93
CA ALA A 108 -5.54 -0.81 -6.84
C ALA A 108 -6.18 -2.11 -7.34
N ALA A 109 -6.89 -2.08 -8.48
CA ALA A 109 -7.50 -3.25 -9.08
C ALA A 109 -6.45 -4.30 -9.52
N LEU A 110 -5.38 -3.84 -10.19
CA LEU A 110 -4.27 -4.70 -10.60
C LEU A 110 -3.65 -5.41 -9.40
N LEU A 111 -3.33 -4.66 -8.34
CA LEU A 111 -2.72 -5.20 -7.13
C LEU A 111 -3.69 -6.10 -6.35
N ALA A 112 -4.98 -5.79 -6.33
CA ALA A 112 -6.00 -6.63 -5.69
C ALA A 112 -6.11 -8.01 -6.36
N ILE A 113 -6.17 -8.05 -7.69
CA ILE A 113 -6.19 -9.31 -8.45
C ILE A 113 -4.85 -10.06 -8.27
N ALA A 114 -3.71 -9.37 -8.37
CA ALA A 114 -2.41 -9.99 -8.15
C ALA A 114 -2.26 -10.57 -6.72
N ALA A 115 -2.86 -9.92 -5.71
CA ALA A 115 -2.91 -10.42 -4.34
C ALA A 115 -3.76 -11.70 -4.24
N GLN A 116 -4.94 -11.72 -4.86
CA GLN A 116 -5.80 -12.89 -4.91
C GLN A 116 -5.12 -14.06 -5.62
N ASN A 117 -4.47 -13.81 -6.78
CA ASN A 117 -3.72 -14.82 -7.53
C ASN A 117 -2.56 -15.42 -6.71
N ALA A 118 -2.01 -14.66 -5.77
CA ALA A 118 -0.96 -15.10 -4.86
C ALA A 118 -1.50 -15.71 -3.54
N GLY A 119 -2.83 -15.79 -3.37
CA GLY A 119 -3.47 -16.37 -2.19
C GLY A 119 -3.45 -15.48 -0.95
N PHE A 120 -3.38 -14.14 -1.12
CA PHE A 120 -3.48 -13.21 0.02
C PHE A 120 -4.92 -13.02 0.47
N SER A 121 -5.13 -13.00 1.79
CA SER A 121 -6.34 -12.41 2.39
C SER A 121 -6.29 -10.91 2.19
N LEU A 122 -7.22 -10.38 1.37
CA LEU A 122 -7.22 -8.99 0.90
C LEU A 122 -8.21 -8.13 1.70
N ALA A 123 -7.82 -6.89 1.96
CA ALA A 123 -8.72 -5.80 2.32
C ALA A 123 -8.43 -4.58 1.44
N VAL A 124 -9.46 -3.96 0.90
CA VAL A 124 -9.39 -2.71 0.16
C VAL A 124 -10.07 -1.64 0.98
N TRP A 125 -9.38 -0.53 1.19
CA TRP A 125 -9.82 0.60 1.99
C TRP A 125 -9.92 1.85 1.13
N HIS A 126 -11.06 2.54 1.24
CA HIS A 126 -11.25 3.88 0.70
C HIS A 126 -11.00 4.88 1.83
N ALA A 127 -9.88 5.60 1.73
CA ALA A 127 -9.47 6.59 2.72
C ALA A 127 -10.08 7.95 2.37
N ALA A 128 -11.31 8.15 2.82
CA ALA A 128 -12.08 9.39 2.73
C ALA A 128 -12.17 10.07 4.11
N ASP A 129 -13.09 11.00 4.28
CA ASP A 129 -13.40 11.63 5.58
C ASP A 129 -13.70 10.57 6.65
N VAL A 130 -14.33 9.48 6.25
CA VAL A 130 -14.48 8.24 7.00
C VAL A 130 -13.89 7.10 6.16
N TRP A 131 -13.04 6.30 6.76
CA TRP A 131 -12.44 5.17 6.05
C TRP A 131 -13.44 4.01 5.92
N GLU A 132 -13.65 3.57 4.71
CA GLU A 132 -14.55 2.48 4.40
C GLU A 132 -13.78 1.29 3.82
N LYS A 133 -14.20 0.12 4.23
CA LYS A 133 -13.65 -1.13 3.69
C LYS A 133 -14.60 -1.70 2.64
N GLU A 134 -14.08 -2.04 1.47
CA GLU A 134 -14.86 -2.74 0.46
C GLU A 134 -15.32 -4.11 0.96
N PRO A 135 -16.61 -4.44 0.76
CA PRO A 135 -17.12 -5.76 1.10
C PRO A 135 -16.55 -6.83 0.18
N ALA A 136 -16.35 -8.04 0.72
CA ALA A 136 -16.04 -9.20 -0.11
C ALA A 136 -17.33 -9.75 -0.77
N PRO A 137 -17.25 -10.38 -1.97
CA PRO A 137 -16.05 -10.62 -2.77
C PRO A 137 -15.55 -9.35 -3.46
N PHE A 138 -14.22 -9.23 -3.64
CA PHE A 138 -13.62 -8.07 -4.28
C PHE A 138 -13.76 -8.15 -5.80
N ALA A 139 -14.66 -7.35 -6.35
CA ALA A 139 -14.82 -7.12 -7.77
C ALA A 139 -14.53 -5.66 -8.09
N PRO A 140 -13.35 -5.32 -8.64
CA PRO A 140 -12.94 -3.91 -8.81
C PRO A 140 -13.91 -3.06 -9.63
N LEU A 141 -14.66 -3.66 -10.56
CA LEU A 141 -15.68 -2.93 -11.33
C LEU A 141 -16.92 -2.57 -10.52
N ASP A 142 -17.15 -3.25 -9.41
CA ASP A 142 -18.32 -3.05 -8.52
C ASP A 142 -17.97 -2.23 -7.28
N TRP A 143 -16.76 -1.69 -7.18
CA TRP A 143 -16.38 -0.82 -6.06
C TRP A 143 -17.32 0.36 -5.94
N ARG A 144 -17.82 0.58 -4.73
CA ARG A 144 -18.90 1.53 -4.46
C ARG A 144 -18.40 2.96 -4.32
N ASN A 145 -17.28 3.12 -3.63
CA ASN A 145 -16.73 4.43 -3.34
C ASN A 145 -15.62 4.75 -4.36
N THR A 146 -16.01 5.38 -5.48
CA THR A 146 -15.10 5.78 -6.55
C THR A 146 -15.11 7.29 -6.78
N ASP A 147 -15.69 8.04 -5.84
CA ASP A 147 -15.78 9.49 -5.89
C ASP A 147 -14.63 10.09 -5.09
N PHE A 148 -13.73 10.76 -5.77
CA PHE A 148 -12.56 11.41 -5.14
C PHE A 148 -12.96 12.82 -4.73
N ASN A 149 -13.66 12.96 -3.61
CA ASN A 149 -14.22 14.22 -3.15
C ASN A 149 -14.13 14.41 -1.61
N ALA A 150 -13.30 13.62 -0.94
CA ALA A 150 -13.09 13.76 0.49
C ALA A 150 -12.45 15.12 0.81
N ALA A 151 -13.03 15.82 1.77
CA ALA A 151 -12.57 17.13 2.20
C ALA A 151 -11.42 17.06 3.22
N ILE A 152 -11.19 15.88 3.80
CA ILE A 152 -10.16 15.67 4.82
C ILE A 152 -9.15 14.65 4.29
N SER A 153 -7.88 15.00 4.34
CA SER A 153 -6.81 14.11 3.89
C SER A 153 -6.70 12.82 4.71
N PRO A 154 -6.27 11.71 4.10
CA PRO A 154 -5.92 10.50 4.85
C PRO A 154 -4.87 10.72 5.94
N GLY A 155 -3.97 11.70 5.75
CA GLY A 155 -2.99 12.09 6.76
C GLY A 155 -3.61 12.58 8.06
N SER A 156 -4.76 13.26 7.97
CA SER A 156 -5.53 13.73 9.13
C SER A 156 -6.40 12.64 9.73
N THR A 157 -7.03 11.81 8.91
CA THR A 157 -8.07 10.87 9.36
C THR A 157 -7.52 9.53 9.85
N ILE A 158 -6.29 9.14 9.47
CA ILE A 158 -5.72 7.83 9.82
C ILE A 158 -5.68 7.55 11.33
N ALA A 159 -5.50 8.57 12.15
CA ALA A 159 -5.48 8.43 13.61
C ALA A 159 -6.85 8.08 14.21
N ALA A 160 -7.93 8.41 13.50
CA ALA A 160 -9.30 8.12 13.90
C ALA A 160 -9.79 6.75 13.41
N VAL A 161 -9.05 6.11 12.49
CA VAL A 161 -9.40 4.78 11.99
C VAL A 161 -9.20 3.77 13.13
N PRO A 162 -10.26 3.04 13.53
CA PRO A 162 -10.07 1.94 14.44
C PRO A 162 -9.10 0.96 13.79
N ALA A 163 -7.95 0.74 14.40
CA ALA A 163 -6.80 0.02 13.87
C ALA A 163 -7.16 -1.44 13.51
N THR A 164 -7.78 -1.64 12.36
CA THR A 164 -8.21 -2.94 11.85
C THR A 164 -7.35 -3.43 10.69
N PHE A 165 -6.20 -2.77 10.43
CA PHE A 165 -5.23 -3.30 9.48
C PHE A 165 -4.74 -4.67 9.92
N HIS A 166 -4.54 -5.54 8.96
CA HIS A 166 -4.03 -6.86 9.22
C HIS A 166 -2.62 -6.79 9.84
N LYS A 167 -2.47 -7.39 11.02
CA LYS A 167 -1.14 -7.54 11.62
C LYS A 167 -0.28 -8.47 10.76
N ARG A 168 1.00 -8.11 10.60
CA ARG A 168 1.97 -8.86 9.79
C ARG A 168 1.52 -8.97 8.32
N GLY A 169 0.71 -8.01 7.85
CA GLY A 169 0.28 -7.91 6.46
C GLY A 169 1.17 -6.98 5.63
N LEU A 170 1.05 -7.11 4.33
CA LEU A 170 1.54 -6.15 3.35
C LEU A 170 0.57 -4.96 3.34
N ARG A 171 1.08 -3.73 3.37
CA ARG A 171 0.25 -2.53 3.23
C ARG A 171 0.70 -1.70 2.05
N ILE A 172 -0.25 -1.30 1.24
CA ILE A 172 -0.01 -0.53 0.02
C ILE A 172 -0.93 0.67 0.05
N VAL A 173 -0.38 1.87 0.10
CA VAL A 173 -1.14 3.12 -0.04
C VAL A 173 -0.93 3.69 -1.43
N ILE A 174 -2.02 4.17 -2.04
CA ILE A 174 -2.04 4.80 -3.36
C ILE A 174 -2.59 6.21 -3.17
N SER A 175 -1.77 7.23 -3.41
CA SER A 175 -2.06 8.64 -3.13
C SER A 175 -1.11 9.55 -3.90
N ASP A 176 -1.40 10.83 -4.01
CA ASP A 176 -0.43 11.83 -4.45
C ASP A 176 0.51 12.27 -3.31
N LEU A 177 0.14 12.03 -2.04
CA LEU A 177 0.87 12.41 -0.83
C LEU A 177 1.15 13.94 -0.78
N LEU A 178 0.26 14.75 -1.34
CA LEU A 178 0.40 16.21 -1.37
C LEU A 178 -0.28 16.90 -0.17
N TRP A 179 -0.54 16.16 0.89
CA TRP A 179 -1.16 16.67 2.11
C TRP A 179 -0.21 17.57 2.90
N PRO A 180 -0.74 18.59 3.61
CA PRO A 180 0.08 19.49 4.41
C PRO A 180 0.60 18.86 5.71
N GLU A 181 0.06 17.71 6.13
CA GLU A 181 0.42 17.06 7.37
C GLU A 181 1.85 16.49 7.34
N GLU A 182 2.45 16.40 8.52
CA GLU A 182 3.75 15.77 8.67
C GLU A 182 3.68 14.28 8.31
N PRO A 183 4.54 13.79 7.40
CA PRO A 183 4.51 12.40 6.93
C PRO A 183 4.54 11.36 8.05
N ALA A 184 5.26 11.61 9.13
CA ALA A 184 5.36 10.70 10.27
C ALA A 184 4.00 10.43 10.94
N ARG A 185 3.07 11.40 10.91
CA ARG A 185 1.72 11.24 11.45
C ARG A 185 0.94 10.16 10.71
N PHE A 186 1.12 10.08 9.40
CA PHE A 186 0.49 9.06 8.55
C PHE A 186 1.26 7.74 8.56
N LEU A 187 2.58 7.80 8.41
CA LEU A 187 3.40 6.60 8.23
C LEU A 187 3.49 5.74 9.50
N ARG A 188 3.51 6.36 10.68
CA ARG A 188 3.61 5.61 11.95
C ARG A 188 2.47 4.61 12.14
N PRO A 189 1.17 4.99 12.11
CA PRO A 189 0.08 4.02 12.21
C PRO A 189 0.01 3.08 11.00
N LEU A 190 0.43 3.55 9.81
CA LEU A 190 0.46 2.73 8.60
C LEU A 190 1.49 1.60 8.69
N THR A 191 2.63 1.83 9.34
CA THR A 191 3.71 0.82 9.45
C THR A 191 3.62 -0.03 10.70
N ASP A 192 2.85 0.40 11.71
CA ASP A 192 2.72 -0.33 12.98
C ASP A 192 2.17 -1.73 12.78
N GLY A 193 2.97 -2.74 13.12
CA GLY A 193 2.64 -4.15 12.96
C GLY A 193 2.54 -4.63 11.51
N ALA A 194 2.90 -3.83 10.51
CA ALA A 194 3.02 -4.28 9.12
C ALA A 194 4.25 -5.17 8.92
N LEU A 195 4.17 -6.07 7.94
CA LEU A 195 5.33 -6.83 7.48
C LEU A 195 6.19 -5.98 6.54
N ARG A 196 5.55 -5.37 5.57
CA ARG A 196 6.13 -4.40 4.63
C ARG A 196 5.08 -3.37 4.26
N THR A 197 5.54 -2.17 3.96
CA THR A 197 4.68 -1.07 3.54
C THR A 197 5.22 -0.46 2.26
N PHE A 198 4.32 -0.17 1.33
CA PHE A 198 4.59 0.51 0.08
C PHE A 198 3.71 1.74 -0.03
N ALA A 199 4.29 2.81 -0.55
CA ALA A 199 3.57 4.02 -0.95
C ALA A 199 3.71 4.20 -2.45
N ILE A 200 2.59 4.19 -3.18
CA ILE A 200 2.54 4.46 -4.62
C ILE A 200 2.07 5.89 -4.77
N GLN A 201 3.01 6.75 -5.12
CA GLN A 201 2.77 8.18 -5.30
C GLN A 201 2.39 8.45 -6.75
N LEU A 202 1.19 9.02 -6.95
CA LEU A 202 0.65 9.41 -8.25
C LEU A 202 0.80 10.92 -8.43
N LEU A 203 1.71 11.36 -9.28
CA LEU A 203 1.94 12.78 -9.56
C LEU A 203 1.64 13.07 -11.04
N HIS A 204 0.62 13.91 -11.27
CA HIS A 204 0.30 14.41 -12.60
C HIS A 204 1.30 15.49 -13.02
N GLU A 205 1.41 15.76 -14.32
CA GLU A 205 2.32 16.81 -14.85
C GLU A 205 1.97 18.18 -14.31
N ASP A 206 0.68 18.48 -14.15
CA ASP A 206 0.21 19.75 -13.59
C ASP A 206 0.52 19.90 -12.09
N ASP A 207 0.61 18.80 -11.34
CA ASP A 207 1.11 18.83 -9.96
C ASP A 207 2.58 19.25 -9.92
N LEU A 208 3.36 18.86 -10.93
CA LEU A 208 4.80 19.14 -10.99
C LEU A 208 5.11 20.52 -11.59
N SER A 209 4.29 20.97 -12.52
CA SER A 209 4.48 22.21 -13.25
C SER A 209 3.13 22.81 -13.67
N PRO A 210 2.50 23.62 -12.82
CA PRO A 210 1.24 24.25 -13.14
C PRO A 210 1.36 25.13 -14.39
N SER A 211 0.33 25.08 -15.25
CA SER A 211 0.29 25.87 -16.48
C SER A 211 0.30 27.36 -16.16
N GLN A 212 1.07 28.12 -16.94
CA GLN A 212 1.20 29.59 -16.79
C GLN A 212 0.03 30.29 -17.48
N ASP A 213 -1.15 30.32 -16.85
CA ASP A 213 -2.19 31.25 -17.22
C ASP A 213 -2.07 32.49 -16.34
N PHE A 214 -1.85 33.65 -16.94
CA PHE A 214 -1.48 34.91 -16.27
C PHE A 214 -2.43 35.36 -15.15
N PHE A 215 -3.68 34.90 -15.15
CA PHE A 215 -4.66 35.14 -14.08
C PHE A 215 -5.45 33.86 -13.84
N THR A 216 -5.15 33.16 -12.78
CA THR A 216 -5.87 31.93 -12.42
C THR A 216 -6.45 32.09 -11.02
N THR A 217 -7.74 31.82 -10.89
CA THR A 217 -8.34 31.57 -9.59
C THR A 217 -7.99 30.14 -9.20
N LEU A 218 -7.09 30.00 -8.24
CA LEU A 218 -6.79 28.70 -7.66
C LEU A 218 -7.82 28.42 -6.58
N GLN A 219 -8.49 27.30 -6.69
CA GLN A 219 -9.37 26.78 -5.66
C GLN A 219 -8.66 25.64 -4.96
N ASP A 220 -8.58 25.72 -3.63
CA ASP A 220 -8.10 24.61 -2.81
C ASP A 220 -9.09 23.45 -2.94
N ALA A 221 -8.59 22.27 -3.31
CA ALA A 221 -9.42 21.11 -3.63
C ALA A 221 -10.20 20.58 -2.41
N GLU A 222 -9.66 20.76 -1.21
CA GLU A 222 -10.21 20.21 0.03
C GLU A 222 -11.08 21.24 0.77
N SER A 223 -10.61 22.50 0.86
CA SER A 223 -11.34 23.57 1.58
C SER A 223 -12.28 24.38 0.70
N ALA A 224 -12.20 24.25 -0.64
CA ALA A 224 -12.88 25.09 -1.63
C ALA A 224 -12.56 26.59 -1.50
N GLU A 225 -11.50 26.96 -0.78
CA GLU A 225 -11.06 28.34 -0.65
C GLU A 225 -10.48 28.85 -1.97
N GLU A 226 -11.03 29.94 -2.48
CA GLU A 226 -10.56 30.54 -3.72
C GLU A 226 -9.49 31.59 -3.45
N ARG A 227 -8.37 31.50 -4.17
CA ARG A 227 -7.31 32.52 -4.17
C ARG A 227 -7.00 32.95 -5.58
N ASN A 228 -7.15 34.23 -5.83
CA ASN A 228 -6.69 34.83 -7.08
C ASN A 228 -5.18 35.04 -6.99
N LEU A 229 -4.43 34.24 -7.76
CA LEU A 229 -2.98 34.35 -7.83
C LEU A 229 -2.56 34.73 -9.24
N LEU A 230 -1.59 35.64 -9.31
CA LEU A 230 -0.85 35.88 -10.53
C LEU A 230 0.22 34.78 -10.62
N LEU A 231 0.09 33.88 -11.60
CA LEU A 231 1.09 32.85 -11.85
C LEU A 231 2.21 33.44 -12.72
N ASP A 232 3.01 34.31 -12.12
CA ASP A 232 4.25 34.77 -12.73
C ASP A 232 5.39 33.74 -12.52
N ASP A 233 6.49 33.93 -13.23
CA ASP A 233 7.66 33.07 -13.16
C ASP A 233 8.19 32.90 -11.72
N ALA A 234 8.09 33.94 -10.90
CA ALA A 234 8.54 33.90 -9.51
C ALA A 234 7.63 33.03 -8.64
N THR A 235 6.32 33.12 -8.83
CA THR A 235 5.33 32.31 -8.13
C THR A 235 5.46 30.84 -8.52
N VAL A 236 5.64 30.54 -9.81
CA VAL A 236 5.87 29.17 -10.31
C VAL A 236 7.18 28.60 -9.76
N ALA A 237 8.25 29.40 -9.73
CA ALA A 237 9.53 28.98 -9.16
C ALA A 237 9.40 28.68 -7.65
N ALA A 238 8.69 29.54 -6.90
CA ALA A 238 8.42 29.33 -5.49
C ALA A 238 7.59 28.06 -5.23
N TYR A 239 6.58 27.81 -6.08
CA TYR A 239 5.79 26.57 -6.02
C TYR A 239 6.67 25.34 -6.22
N LYS A 240 7.46 25.32 -7.31
CA LYS A 240 8.38 24.19 -7.59
C LYS A 240 9.36 23.93 -6.47
N GLN A 241 9.88 24.98 -5.85
CA GLN A 241 10.79 24.84 -4.70
C GLN A 241 10.08 24.24 -3.47
N ARG A 242 8.85 24.69 -3.17
CA ARG A 242 8.04 24.12 -2.06
C ARG A 242 7.71 22.68 -2.32
N LEU A 243 7.27 22.35 -3.54
CA LEU A 243 6.96 20.97 -3.95
C LEU A 243 8.19 20.07 -3.82
N ALA A 244 9.36 20.50 -4.32
CA ALA A 244 10.60 19.74 -4.18
C ALA A 244 10.97 19.49 -2.72
N THR A 245 10.77 20.47 -1.85
CA THR A 245 10.98 20.33 -0.41
C THR A 245 10.01 19.31 0.20
N HIS A 246 8.74 19.39 -0.17
CA HIS A 246 7.70 18.47 0.27
C HIS A 246 7.98 17.03 -0.17
N LEU A 247 8.30 16.82 -1.44
CA LEU A 247 8.65 15.50 -1.98
C LEU A 247 9.88 14.90 -1.29
N SER A 248 10.89 15.74 -1.00
CA SER A 248 12.08 15.31 -0.26
C SER A 248 11.78 14.96 1.21
N LEU A 249 10.80 15.63 1.82
CA LEU A 249 10.34 15.32 3.17
C LEU A 249 9.67 13.93 3.22
N TRP A 250 8.79 13.66 2.26
CA TRP A 250 8.14 12.34 2.13
C TRP A 250 9.14 11.23 1.84
N GLU A 251 10.11 11.47 0.95
CA GLU A 251 11.15 10.49 0.62
C GLU A 251 12.00 10.11 1.85
N ARG A 252 12.42 11.12 2.63
CA ARG A 252 13.15 10.87 3.88
C ARG A 252 12.30 10.12 4.90
N ALA A 253 11.06 10.56 5.10
CA ALA A 253 10.15 9.88 6.02
C ALA A 253 9.86 8.43 5.60
N CYS A 254 9.66 8.16 4.32
CA CYS A 254 9.50 6.78 3.83
C CYS A 254 10.74 5.92 4.15
N ASN A 255 11.95 6.46 3.98
CA ASN A 255 13.18 5.76 4.34
C ASN A 255 13.25 5.50 5.87
N ASP A 256 12.94 6.49 6.69
CA ASP A 256 12.97 6.40 8.16
C ASP A 256 11.98 5.34 8.69
N PHE A 257 10.83 5.19 8.04
CA PHE A 257 9.80 4.21 8.38
C PHE A 257 9.90 2.90 7.59
N ALA A 258 10.97 2.68 6.82
CA ALA A 258 11.17 1.51 5.96
C ALA A 258 9.99 1.27 4.98
N VAL A 259 9.41 2.35 4.45
CA VAL A 259 8.37 2.32 3.42
C VAL A 259 9.02 2.42 2.05
N THR A 260 8.69 1.51 1.14
CA THR A 260 9.14 1.59 -0.25
C THR A 260 8.26 2.58 -1.01
N LEU A 261 8.84 3.70 -1.43
CA LEU A 261 8.15 4.72 -2.21
C LEU A 261 8.32 4.44 -3.71
N ILE A 262 7.21 4.36 -4.44
CA ILE A 262 7.15 4.17 -5.89
C ILE A 262 6.42 5.37 -6.48
N ARG A 263 7.02 6.06 -7.45
CA ARG A 263 6.39 7.20 -8.14
C ARG A 263 5.92 6.80 -9.52
N LEU A 264 4.70 7.19 -9.88
CA LEU A 264 4.09 6.95 -11.18
C LEU A 264 3.49 8.25 -11.71
N ASN A 265 3.63 8.45 -13.03
CA ASN A 265 2.84 9.44 -13.75
C ASN A 265 1.52 8.78 -14.18
N PRO A 266 0.34 9.27 -13.73
CA PRO A 266 -0.93 8.64 -14.02
C PRO A 266 -1.28 8.62 -15.50
N ALA A 267 -1.06 9.72 -16.23
CA ALA A 267 -1.37 9.80 -17.66
C ALA A 267 -0.47 8.86 -18.49
N GLU A 268 0.81 8.78 -18.16
CA GLU A 268 1.75 7.87 -18.81
C GLU A 268 1.41 6.41 -18.53
N LEU A 269 1.10 6.07 -17.27
CA LEU A 269 0.67 4.74 -16.87
C LEU A 269 -0.55 4.29 -17.68
N LEU A 270 -1.61 5.11 -17.76
CA LEU A 270 -2.84 4.75 -18.46
C LEU A 270 -2.65 4.63 -19.97
N ARG A 271 -1.69 5.36 -20.55
CA ARG A 271 -1.36 5.33 -21.98
C ARG A 271 -0.52 4.10 -22.33
N SER A 272 0.61 3.91 -21.64
CA SER A 272 1.60 2.86 -21.95
C SER A 272 1.33 1.54 -21.25
N TRP A 273 0.69 1.59 -20.10
CA TRP A 273 0.58 0.46 -19.18
C TRP A 273 1.94 -0.14 -18.80
N ASP A 274 2.96 0.70 -18.70
CA ASP A 274 4.24 0.30 -18.15
C ASP A 274 4.13 0.16 -16.62
N ILE A 275 4.11 -1.09 -16.18
CA ILE A 275 4.05 -1.47 -14.76
C ILE A 275 5.41 -1.85 -14.19
N SER A 276 6.50 -1.65 -14.97
CA SER A 276 7.86 -1.97 -14.51
C SER A 276 8.25 -1.32 -13.18
N PRO A 277 7.79 -0.08 -12.85
CA PRO A 277 8.06 0.50 -11.55
C PRO A 277 7.46 -0.30 -10.38
N LEU A 278 6.41 -1.09 -10.63
CA LEU A 278 5.77 -1.94 -9.62
C LEU A 278 6.47 -3.30 -9.44
N SER A 279 7.60 -3.56 -10.13
CA SER A 279 8.33 -4.85 -10.07
C SER A 279 8.75 -5.28 -8.67
N ALA A 280 8.87 -4.35 -7.72
CA ALA A 280 9.09 -4.67 -6.31
C ALA A 280 7.87 -5.32 -5.62
N LEU A 281 6.68 -5.14 -6.19
CA LEU A 281 5.39 -5.62 -5.67
C LEU A 281 4.87 -6.85 -6.42
N ILE A 282 5.09 -6.92 -7.72
CA ILE A 282 4.50 -7.91 -8.63
C ILE A 282 5.56 -8.70 -9.38
N SER A 283 5.22 -9.94 -9.72
CA SER A 283 6.04 -10.87 -10.51
C SER A 283 5.19 -11.62 -11.53
#